data_c679e3c7c992add0cb2dd20e568f0fe4
#
_entry.id   c679e3c7c992add0cb2dd20e568f0fe4
#
_cell.length_a   1.000
_cell.length_b   1.000
_cell.length_c   1.000
_cell.angle_alpha   90.00
_cell.angle_beta   90.00
_cell.angle_gamma   90.00
#
_symmetry.space_group_name_H-M   'P 1'
#
loop_
_entity.id
_entity.type
_entity.pdbx_description
1 polymer ?
#
loop_
_entity_poly.entity_id
_entity_poly.type
_entity_poly.pdbx_seq_one_letter_code
_entity_poly.pdbx_strand_id
1 'polypeptide(L)'
;MKFWESNHQSVQEGDMQFIALYKFYYQDLYAYGVSLIMGESGIGKSEAALELIKRGHRLVTDDVVEIRKVSEETLIGTSPDITKHFIELRGIGIIDVKTLFGVENVKDTQNIDMVIKLEEWNREKEYDRLGLEDQYIEFLGNQVVCYSIPIRPGRNLAVIVEAAAVNHRQKKMIRRKIKK
;
A
#
# COMPACT_ATOMS: atom_id res chain seq x y z
N MET A 1 10.87 -28.95 -1.98
CA MET A 1 9.56 -28.40 -2.37
C MET A 1 8.83 -27.67 -1.23
N LYS A 2 8.80 -28.18 -0.02
CA LYS A 2 8.06 -27.55 1.11
C LYS A 2 8.63 -26.23 1.65
N PHE A 3 9.90 -25.92 1.45
CA PHE A 3 10.53 -24.71 2.00
C PHE A 3 10.22 -23.46 1.17
N TRP A 4 9.90 -23.62 -0.10
CA TRP A 4 9.57 -22.50 -1.01
C TRP A 4 8.13 -22.03 -0.80
N GLU A 5 7.20 -22.95 -0.59
CA GLU A 5 5.76 -22.67 -0.39
C GLU A 5 5.46 -21.98 0.96
N SER A 6 6.25 -22.25 1.99
CA SER A 6 6.03 -21.66 3.33
C SER A 6 6.43 -20.17 3.45
N ASN A 7 7.19 -19.64 2.49
CA ASN A 7 7.71 -18.27 2.52
C ASN A 7 7.13 -17.38 1.41
N HIS A 8 6.17 -17.87 0.62
CA HIS A 8 5.53 -17.14 -0.45
C HIS A 8 4.02 -17.24 -0.32
N GLN A 9 3.36 -16.12 -0.41
CA GLN A 9 1.90 -16.03 -0.48
C GLN A 9 1.53 -15.11 -1.65
N SER A 10 0.76 -15.63 -2.60
CA SER A 10 0.05 -14.78 -3.55
C SER A 10 -1.24 -14.35 -2.88
N VAL A 11 -1.37 -13.10 -2.56
CA VAL A 11 -2.60 -12.55 -2.01
C VAL A 11 -3.44 -12.07 -3.18
N GLN A 12 -4.48 -12.85 -3.47
CA GLN A 12 -5.37 -12.67 -4.62
C GLN A 12 -6.80 -12.29 -4.18
N GLU A 13 -6.99 -11.97 -2.92
CA GLU A 13 -8.30 -11.54 -2.43
C GLU A 13 -8.60 -10.11 -2.88
N GLY A 14 -9.38 -10.04 -3.96
CA GLY A 14 -10.13 -8.89 -4.44
C GLY A 14 -9.47 -7.53 -4.22
N ASP A 15 -8.85 -7.02 -5.27
CA ASP A 15 -8.49 -5.61 -5.34
C ASP A 15 -7.45 -5.12 -4.32
N MET A 16 -6.21 -5.54 -4.48
CA MET A 16 -5.08 -4.98 -3.77
C MET A 16 -4.26 -4.07 -4.67
N GLN A 17 -3.80 -2.96 -4.13
CA GLN A 17 -2.79 -2.11 -4.77
C GLN A 17 -1.59 -1.96 -3.87
N PHE A 18 -0.42 -2.07 -4.46
CA PHE A 18 0.84 -1.89 -3.76
C PHE A 18 1.57 -0.67 -4.31
N ILE A 19 1.59 0.38 -3.51
CA ILE A 19 2.20 1.66 -3.86
C ILE A 19 3.29 1.99 -2.88
N ALA A 20 4.48 2.24 -3.41
CA ALA A 20 5.58 2.79 -2.65
C ALA A 20 5.42 4.30 -2.57
N LEU A 21 5.20 4.81 -1.36
CA LEU A 21 5.00 6.22 -1.11
C LEU A 21 6.35 6.89 -0.82
N TYR A 22 6.69 7.88 -1.65
CA TYR A 22 7.93 8.66 -1.56
C TYR A 22 7.63 10.14 -1.42
N LYS A 23 8.52 10.88 -0.77
CA LYS A 23 8.56 12.34 -0.82
C LYS A 23 9.97 12.83 -1.03
N PHE A 24 10.13 13.78 -1.95
CA PHE A 24 11.35 14.53 -2.09
C PHE A 24 11.44 15.59 -0.99
N TYR A 25 12.52 15.58 -0.21
CA TYR A 25 12.82 16.63 0.73
C TYR A 25 14.28 17.07 0.52
N TYR A 26 14.49 18.27 -0.02
CA TYR A 26 15.82 18.89 -0.21
C TYR A 26 16.90 17.91 -0.67
N GLN A 27 16.83 17.45 -1.92
CA GLN A 27 17.79 16.55 -2.59
C GLN A 27 17.81 15.08 -2.12
N ASP A 28 17.16 14.71 -1.02
CA ASP A 28 17.07 13.33 -0.57
C ASP A 28 15.68 12.77 -0.78
N LEU A 29 15.59 11.60 -1.42
CA LEU A 29 14.37 10.83 -1.60
C LEU A 29 14.09 10.01 -0.34
N TYR A 30 13.13 10.42 0.47
CA TYR A 30 12.70 9.65 1.64
C TYR A 30 11.46 8.81 1.31
N ALA A 31 11.57 7.49 1.53
CA ALA A 31 10.39 6.63 1.56
C ALA A 31 9.60 6.91 2.85
N TYR A 32 8.33 7.31 2.73
CA TYR A 32 7.46 7.48 3.90
C TYR A 32 6.99 6.16 4.51
N GLY A 33 7.06 5.13 3.77
CA GLY A 33 6.56 3.81 4.06
C GLY A 33 5.92 3.24 2.81
N VAL A 34 5.69 1.96 2.82
CA VAL A 34 5.10 1.28 1.69
C VAL A 34 3.78 0.71 2.11
N SER A 35 2.75 1.19 1.44
CA SER A 35 1.37 0.83 1.74
C SER A 35 0.86 -0.21 0.77
N LEU A 36 0.43 -1.32 1.31
CA LEU A 36 -0.50 -2.22 0.64
C LEU A 36 -1.91 -1.64 0.85
N ILE A 37 -2.56 -1.25 -0.24
CA ILE A 37 -3.93 -0.72 -0.19
C ILE A 37 -4.89 -1.85 -0.52
N MET A 38 -5.78 -2.13 0.40
CA MET A 38 -6.82 -3.15 0.28
C MET A 38 -8.20 -2.50 0.31
N GLY A 39 -9.17 -3.09 -0.37
CA GLY A 39 -10.56 -2.63 -0.36
C GLY A 39 -11.37 -3.29 -1.44
N GLU A 40 -12.68 -3.20 -1.37
CA GLU A 40 -13.57 -3.78 -2.35
C GLU A 40 -13.38 -3.19 -3.75
N SER A 41 -13.73 -3.98 -4.76
CA SER A 41 -13.74 -3.54 -6.15
C SER A 41 -14.65 -2.32 -6.32
N GLY A 42 -14.15 -1.28 -7.02
CA GLY A 42 -14.90 -0.06 -7.25
C GLY A 42 -14.82 1.00 -6.16
N ILE A 43 -14.08 0.77 -5.07
CA ILE A 43 -13.91 1.78 -4.01
C ILE A 43 -13.01 2.96 -4.42
N GLY A 44 -12.37 2.88 -5.59
CA GLY A 44 -11.54 3.96 -6.14
C GLY A 44 -10.03 3.79 -5.92
N LYS A 45 -9.54 2.57 -5.70
CA LYS A 45 -8.11 2.31 -5.48
C LYS A 45 -7.26 2.69 -6.69
N SER A 46 -7.65 2.27 -7.89
CA SER A 46 -6.88 2.52 -9.13
C SER A 46 -6.79 4.00 -9.47
N GLU A 47 -7.87 4.75 -9.26
CA GLU A 47 -7.88 6.20 -9.42
C GLU A 47 -6.99 6.89 -8.39
N ALA A 48 -7.03 6.44 -7.14
CA ALA A 48 -6.16 6.94 -6.08
C ALA A 48 -4.68 6.63 -6.38
N ALA A 49 -4.39 5.42 -6.89
CA ALA A 49 -3.04 5.06 -7.32
C ALA A 49 -2.52 5.96 -8.42
N LEU A 50 -3.33 6.25 -9.44
CA LEU A 50 -2.96 7.14 -10.52
C LEU A 50 -2.66 8.56 -10.02
N GLU A 51 -3.47 9.07 -9.09
CA GLU A 51 -3.22 10.37 -8.47
C GLU A 51 -1.92 10.36 -7.64
N LEU A 52 -1.65 9.30 -6.88
CA LEU A 52 -0.41 9.11 -6.14
C LEU A 52 0.81 9.06 -7.06
N ILE A 53 0.71 8.36 -8.20
CA ILE A 53 1.77 8.33 -9.22
C ILE A 53 2.06 9.74 -9.74
N LYS A 54 1.04 10.53 -10.07
CA LYS A 54 1.20 11.92 -10.51
C LYS A 54 1.83 12.83 -9.45
N ARG A 55 1.73 12.45 -8.18
CA ARG A 55 2.37 13.14 -7.04
C ARG A 55 3.81 12.68 -6.79
N GLY A 56 4.35 11.77 -7.61
CA GLY A 56 5.71 11.26 -7.50
C GLY A 56 5.87 9.99 -6.68
N HIS A 57 4.78 9.32 -6.34
CA HIS A 57 4.83 7.98 -5.75
C HIS A 57 5.02 6.92 -6.83
N ARG A 58 5.40 5.71 -6.42
CA ARG A 58 5.74 4.63 -7.35
C ARG A 58 4.79 3.46 -7.23
N LEU A 59 4.23 3.02 -8.37
CA LEU A 59 3.45 1.80 -8.44
C LEU A 59 4.37 0.59 -8.34
N VAL A 60 4.03 -0.35 -7.48
CA VAL A 60 4.64 -1.68 -7.47
C VAL A 60 3.75 -2.64 -8.25
N THR A 61 2.47 -2.73 -7.91
CA THR A 61 1.51 -3.58 -8.61
C THR A 61 0.07 -3.10 -8.39
N ASP A 62 -0.81 -3.50 -9.30
CA ASP A 62 -2.26 -3.40 -9.21
C ASP A 62 -2.86 -4.81 -9.16
N ASP A 63 -3.93 -5.03 -8.42
CA ASP A 63 -4.72 -6.25 -8.24
C ASP A 63 -4.03 -7.42 -7.52
N VAL A 64 -2.83 -7.81 -7.88
CA VAL A 64 -2.15 -8.97 -7.30
C VAL A 64 -0.81 -8.58 -6.73
N VAL A 65 -0.59 -8.91 -5.47
CA VAL A 65 0.70 -8.74 -4.78
C VAL A 65 1.23 -10.10 -4.39
N GLU A 66 2.41 -10.43 -4.88
CA GLU A 66 3.17 -11.59 -4.41
C GLU A 66 3.98 -11.20 -3.18
N ILE A 67 3.66 -11.78 -2.03
CA ILE A 67 4.32 -11.49 -0.76
C ILE A 67 5.34 -12.59 -0.44
N ARG A 68 6.55 -12.18 -0.10
CA ARG A 68 7.61 -13.07 0.34
C ARG A 68 8.15 -12.65 1.71
N LYS A 69 8.25 -13.61 2.62
CA LYS A 69 8.93 -13.44 3.91
C LYS A 69 10.45 -13.54 3.73
N VAL A 70 11.17 -12.51 4.14
CA VAL A 70 12.64 -12.46 4.09
C VAL A 70 13.23 -12.70 5.48
N SER A 71 12.57 -12.20 6.52
CA SER A 71 12.95 -12.41 7.92
C SER A 71 11.71 -12.36 8.81
N GLU A 72 11.89 -12.59 10.11
CA GLU A 72 10.80 -12.49 11.09
C GLU A 72 10.15 -11.09 11.15
N GLU A 73 10.81 -10.06 10.65
CA GLU A 73 10.30 -8.69 10.67
C GLU A 73 10.13 -8.09 9.27
N THR A 74 10.50 -8.82 8.21
CA THR A 74 10.57 -8.23 6.86
C THR A 74 9.76 -9.04 5.85
N LEU A 75 8.76 -8.40 5.29
CA LEU A 75 8.00 -8.85 4.13
C LEU A 75 8.33 -8.00 2.92
N ILE A 76 8.44 -8.63 1.77
CA ILE A 76 8.62 -7.97 0.48
C ILE A 76 7.41 -8.27 -0.39
N GLY A 77 6.88 -7.24 -1.03
CA GLY A 77 5.85 -7.35 -2.06
C GLY A 77 6.43 -7.11 -3.45
N THR A 78 5.94 -7.85 -4.43
CA THR A 78 6.31 -7.74 -5.83
C THR A 78 5.09 -7.95 -6.73
N SER A 79 5.18 -7.50 -7.97
CA SER A 79 4.17 -7.74 -9.00
C SER A 79 4.46 -9.05 -9.74
N PRO A 80 3.44 -9.83 -10.10
CA PRO A 80 3.57 -10.85 -11.13
C PRO A 80 4.07 -10.22 -12.44
N ASP A 81 4.94 -10.94 -13.17
CA ASP A 81 5.55 -10.41 -14.41
C ASP A 81 4.52 -9.98 -15.47
N ILE A 82 3.38 -10.69 -15.55
CA ILE A 82 2.32 -10.43 -16.53
C ILE A 82 1.59 -9.10 -16.27
N THR A 83 1.41 -8.72 -15.00
CA THR A 83 0.67 -7.51 -14.59
C THR A 83 1.58 -6.35 -14.18
N LYS A 84 2.89 -6.55 -14.30
CA LYS A 84 3.90 -5.62 -13.87
C LYS A 84 3.77 -4.26 -14.55
N HIS A 85 3.68 -3.20 -13.76
CA HIS A 85 3.57 -1.80 -14.17
C HIS A 85 2.25 -1.43 -14.87
N PHE A 86 1.28 -2.33 -14.94
CA PHE A 86 -0.03 -2.03 -15.47
C PHE A 86 -1.02 -1.65 -14.37
N ILE A 87 -1.96 -0.80 -14.71
CA ILE A 87 -3.10 -0.42 -13.87
C ILE A 87 -4.38 -0.46 -14.70
N GLU A 88 -5.44 -1.02 -14.14
CA GLU A 88 -6.75 -1.04 -14.79
C GLU A 88 -7.61 0.12 -14.30
N LEU A 89 -8.09 0.94 -15.22
CA LEU A 89 -9.05 2.01 -14.97
C LEU A 89 -10.36 1.72 -15.67
N ARG A 90 -11.44 1.59 -14.91
CA ARG A 90 -12.77 1.34 -15.48
C ARG A 90 -13.18 2.43 -16.47
N GLY A 91 -13.64 2.01 -17.64
CA GLY A 91 -14.05 2.89 -18.72
C GLY A 91 -12.90 3.46 -19.57
N ILE A 92 -11.65 3.26 -19.14
CA ILE A 92 -10.46 3.68 -19.92
C ILE A 92 -9.70 2.45 -20.41
N GLY A 93 -9.55 1.42 -19.56
CA GLY A 93 -8.83 0.20 -19.88
C GLY A 93 -7.51 0.06 -19.12
N ILE A 94 -6.60 -0.74 -19.66
CA ILE A 94 -5.30 -1.03 -19.07
C ILE A 94 -4.29 0.04 -19.48
N ILE A 95 -3.61 0.61 -18.51
CA ILE A 95 -2.59 1.65 -18.68
C ILE A 95 -1.22 1.08 -18.30
N ASP A 96 -0.24 1.22 -19.17
CA ASP A 96 1.18 0.99 -18.86
C ASP A 96 1.76 2.24 -18.18
N VAL A 97 1.90 2.18 -16.86
CA VAL A 97 2.39 3.29 -16.05
C VAL A 97 3.84 3.63 -16.38
N LYS A 98 4.68 2.64 -16.62
CA LYS A 98 6.09 2.85 -16.97
C LYS A 98 6.23 3.60 -18.29
N THR A 99 5.45 3.23 -19.29
CA THR A 99 5.50 3.86 -20.62
C THR A 99 4.90 5.27 -20.60
N LEU A 100 3.79 5.49 -19.89
CA LEU A 100 3.07 6.76 -19.92
C LEU A 100 3.60 7.79 -18.91
N PHE A 101 4.12 7.36 -17.77
CA PHE A 101 4.54 8.26 -16.69
C PHE A 101 6.04 8.21 -16.38
N GLY A 102 6.78 7.27 -16.97
CA GLY A 102 8.23 7.12 -16.79
C GLY A 102 8.63 6.02 -15.80
N VAL A 103 9.88 5.57 -15.96
CA VAL A 103 10.47 4.50 -15.14
C VAL A 103 10.58 4.88 -13.65
N GLU A 104 10.68 6.17 -13.37
CA GLU A 104 10.72 6.71 -12.00
C GLU A 104 9.42 6.54 -11.23
N ASN A 105 8.31 6.28 -11.92
CA ASN A 105 6.99 6.12 -11.31
C ASN A 105 6.60 4.65 -11.05
N VAL A 106 7.51 3.72 -11.29
CA VAL A 106 7.29 2.29 -11.03
C VAL A 106 8.42 1.71 -10.18
N LYS A 107 8.14 0.59 -9.51
CA LYS A 107 9.11 -0.17 -8.77
C LYS A 107 8.77 -1.66 -8.81
N ASP A 108 9.77 -2.52 -8.94
CA ASP A 108 9.56 -3.96 -9.11
C ASP A 108 9.28 -4.68 -7.80
N THR A 109 9.92 -4.24 -6.72
CA THR A 109 9.83 -4.89 -5.41
C THR A 109 10.01 -3.87 -4.30
N GLN A 110 9.34 -4.09 -3.18
CA GLN A 110 9.41 -3.19 -2.04
C GLN A 110 9.02 -3.89 -0.73
N ASN A 111 9.59 -3.43 0.39
CA ASN A 111 9.16 -3.87 1.72
C ASN A 111 7.72 -3.43 2.00
N ILE A 112 6.96 -4.28 2.71
CA ILE A 112 5.62 -3.94 3.19
C ILE A 112 5.76 -3.41 4.62
N ASP A 113 5.52 -2.13 4.81
CA ASP A 113 5.63 -1.48 6.13
C ASP A 113 4.27 -1.32 6.82
N MET A 114 3.21 -1.19 6.04
CA MET A 114 1.85 -1.02 6.56
C MET A 114 0.80 -1.44 5.52
N VAL A 115 -0.40 -1.67 6.00
CA VAL A 115 -1.60 -1.92 5.20
C VAL A 115 -2.59 -0.79 5.43
N ILE A 116 -3.21 -0.32 4.37
CA ILE A 116 -4.37 0.57 4.42
C ILE A 116 -5.57 -0.19 3.88
N LYS A 117 -6.52 -0.48 4.74
CA LYS A 117 -7.78 -1.12 4.37
C LYS A 117 -8.85 -0.05 4.18
N LEU A 118 -9.28 0.14 2.94
CA LEU A 118 -10.40 1.01 2.60
C LEU A 118 -11.71 0.24 2.77
N GLU A 119 -12.64 0.80 3.49
CA GLU A 119 -13.96 0.19 3.70
C GLU A 119 -15.05 1.24 3.51
N GLU A 120 -16.21 0.82 3.02
CA GLU A 120 -17.35 1.72 2.93
C GLU A 120 -17.78 2.19 4.32
N TRP A 121 -18.21 3.46 4.39
CA TRP A 121 -18.69 4.04 5.63
C TRP A 121 -19.93 3.31 6.13
N ASN A 122 -19.86 2.78 7.34
CA ASN A 122 -21.00 2.18 8.03
C ASN A 122 -21.37 3.02 9.27
N ARG A 123 -22.62 3.46 9.37
CA ARG A 123 -23.12 4.27 10.50
C ARG A 123 -23.16 3.50 11.81
N GLU A 124 -23.30 2.18 11.75
CA GLU A 124 -23.41 1.29 12.91
C GLU A 124 -22.04 0.89 13.47
N LYS A 125 -20.97 1.14 12.72
CA LYS A 125 -19.58 0.82 13.10
C LYS A 125 -18.93 2.00 13.80
N GLU A 126 -18.36 1.75 14.97
CA GLU A 126 -17.47 2.71 15.62
C GLU A 126 -16.10 2.71 14.96
N TYR A 127 -15.60 3.90 14.64
CA TYR A 127 -14.27 4.09 14.07
C TYR A 127 -13.37 4.79 15.08
N ASP A 128 -12.16 4.30 15.23
CA ASP A 128 -11.14 4.97 16.04
C ASP A 128 -10.79 6.33 15.41
N ARG A 129 -11.33 7.41 16.01
CA ARG A 129 -11.12 8.78 15.52
C ARG A 129 -9.75 9.34 15.90
N LEU A 130 -9.13 8.80 16.92
CA LEU A 130 -7.88 9.30 17.46
C LEU A 130 -6.66 8.50 16.98
N GLY A 131 -6.88 7.32 16.38
CA GLY A 131 -5.81 6.45 15.91
C GLY A 131 -4.90 5.98 17.05
N LEU A 132 -5.47 5.75 18.24
CA LEU A 132 -4.72 5.39 19.45
C LEU A 132 -4.37 3.91 19.48
N GLU A 133 -5.22 3.07 18.89
CA GLU A 133 -5.02 1.63 18.84
C GLU A 133 -4.41 1.23 17.49
N ASP A 134 -3.31 0.48 17.53
CA ASP A 134 -2.76 -0.12 16.33
C ASP A 134 -3.50 -1.43 16.04
N GLN A 135 -4.07 -1.53 14.86
CA GLN A 135 -4.59 -2.77 14.31
C GLN A 135 -3.50 -3.47 13.51
N TYR A 136 -3.58 -4.78 13.40
CA TYR A 136 -2.61 -5.59 12.66
C TYR A 136 -3.31 -6.57 11.75
N ILE A 137 -2.64 -6.87 10.64
CA ILE A 137 -2.98 -7.97 9.73
C ILE A 137 -1.77 -8.89 9.62
N GLU A 138 -2.02 -10.19 9.50
CA GLU A 138 -0.96 -11.18 9.42
C GLU A 138 -0.72 -11.65 7.98
N PHE A 139 0.55 -11.66 7.56
CA PHE A 139 1.00 -12.31 6.34
C PHE A 139 2.18 -13.22 6.66
N LEU A 140 2.10 -14.49 6.31
CA LEU A 140 3.19 -15.46 6.49
C LEU A 140 3.75 -15.50 7.94
N GLY A 141 2.88 -15.30 8.94
CA GLY A 141 3.26 -15.25 10.35
C GLY A 141 3.83 -13.92 10.83
N ASN A 142 3.95 -12.90 9.96
CA ASN A 142 4.40 -11.55 10.33
C ASN A 142 3.20 -10.64 10.52
N GLN A 143 3.21 -9.88 11.63
CA GLN A 143 2.19 -8.88 11.93
C GLN A 143 2.55 -7.54 11.28
N VAL A 144 1.66 -7.01 10.42
CA VAL A 144 1.81 -5.72 9.75
C VAL A 144 0.76 -4.75 10.28
N VAL A 145 1.16 -3.53 10.60
CA VAL A 145 0.23 -2.48 11.05
C VAL A 145 -0.81 -2.23 9.96
N CYS A 146 -2.08 -2.20 10.34
CA CYS A 146 -3.21 -2.00 9.44
C CYS A 146 -4.03 -0.80 9.88
N TYR A 147 -4.33 0.10 8.95
CA TYR A 147 -5.23 1.23 9.15
C TYR A 147 -6.53 0.99 8.40
N SER A 148 -7.64 0.81 9.12
CA SER A 148 -8.98 0.73 8.53
C SER A 148 -9.54 2.14 8.35
N ILE A 149 -9.73 2.54 7.10
CA ILE A 149 -10.14 3.90 6.74
C ILE A 149 -11.54 3.87 6.11
N PRO A 150 -12.54 4.43 6.78
CA PRO A 150 -13.89 4.51 6.23
C PRO A 150 -13.96 5.55 5.11
N ILE A 151 -14.50 5.15 3.97
CA ILE A 151 -14.62 5.98 2.79
C ILE A 151 -16.06 6.41 2.58
N ARG A 152 -16.25 7.71 2.36
CA ARG A 152 -17.50 8.32 1.90
C ARG A 152 -17.29 8.89 0.50
N PRO A 153 -18.34 8.95 -0.33
CA PRO A 153 -18.29 9.67 -1.60
C PRO A 153 -17.72 11.08 -1.43
N GLY A 154 -16.88 11.51 -2.35
CA GLY A 154 -16.27 12.85 -2.35
C GLY A 154 -14.99 13.01 -1.52
N ARG A 155 -14.51 11.97 -0.83
CA ARG A 155 -13.19 12.03 -0.17
C ARG A 155 -12.07 11.74 -1.16
N ASN A 156 -11.00 12.53 -1.08
CA ASN A 156 -9.79 12.27 -1.86
C ASN A 156 -8.95 11.17 -1.21
N LEU A 157 -9.00 9.97 -1.81
CA LEU A 157 -8.31 8.79 -1.28
C LEU A 157 -6.79 8.94 -1.31
N ALA A 158 -6.22 9.57 -2.33
CA ALA A 158 -4.78 9.78 -2.43
C ALA A 158 -4.25 10.61 -1.27
N VAL A 159 -4.94 11.69 -0.93
CA VAL A 159 -4.60 12.55 0.23
C VAL A 159 -4.65 11.76 1.53
N ILE A 160 -5.67 10.92 1.70
CA ILE A 160 -5.84 10.12 2.92
C ILE A 160 -4.73 9.07 3.04
N VAL A 161 -4.39 8.40 1.94
CA VAL A 161 -3.30 7.42 1.89
C VAL A 161 -1.96 8.07 2.22
N GLU A 162 -1.65 9.23 1.63
CA GLU A 162 -0.44 9.99 1.95
C GLU A 162 -0.39 10.38 3.43
N ALA A 163 -1.49 10.90 3.97
CA ALA A 163 -1.57 11.29 5.38
C ALA A 163 -1.36 10.09 6.33
N ALA A 164 -1.94 8.94 6.01
CA ALA A 164 -1.74 7.71 6.79
C ALA A 164 -0.28 7.26 6.77
N ALA A 165 0.39 7.32 5.63
CA ALA A 165 1.80 6.96 5.50
C ALA A 165 2.73 7.90 6.28
N VAL A 166 2.50 9.21 6.20
CA VAL A 166 3.25 10.21 6.96
C VAL A 166 3.10 9.98 8.47
N ASN A 167 1.87 9.78 8.93
CA ASN A 167 1.56 9.52 10.34
C ASN A 167 2.21 8.20 10.83
N HIS A 168 2.13 7.13 10.04
CA HIS A 168 2.79 5.86 10.36
C HIS A 168 4.29 6.04 10.57
N ARG A 169 4.96 6.71 9.65
CA ARG A 169 6.40 7.01 9.76
C ARG A 169 6.73 7.79 11.02
N GLN A 170 5.95 8.83 11.32
CA GLN A 170 6.16 9.64 12.52
C GLN A 170 6.03 8.78 13.79
N LYS A 171 5.00 7.95 13.91
CA LYS A 171 4.83 7.01 15.02
C LYS A 171 6.04 6.06 15.13
N LYS A 172 6.50 5.51 14.01
CA LYS A 172 7.68 4.59 13.98
C LYS A 172 8.95 5.29 14.45
N MET A 173 9.17 6.56 14.09
CA MET A 173 10.33 7.35 14.53
C MET A 173 10.28 7.64 16.04
N ILE A 174 9.13 8.01 16.57
CA ILE A 174 8.94 8.27 18.00
C ILE A 174 9.21 7.00 18.82
N ARG A 175 8.66 5.85 18.42
CA ARG A 175 8.89 4.56 19.08
C ARG A 175 10.35 4.15 19.10
N ARG A 176 11.12 4.42 18.03
CA ARG A 176 12.57 4.15 17.99
C ARG A 176 13.36 5.03 18.96
N LYS A 177 12.92 6.27 19.20
CA LYS A 177 13.57 7.19 20.16
C LYS A 177 13.33 6.79 21.61
N ILE A 178 12.16 6.22 21.91
CA ILE A 178 11.79 5.79 23.28
C ILE A 178 12.50 4.49 23.67
N LYS A 179 12.85 3.63 22.70
CA LYS A 179 13.56 2.35 22.95
C LYS A 179 15.08 2.48 23.08
N LYS A 180 15.64 3.69 22.89
CA LYS A 180 17.06 4.02 23.17
C LYS A 180 17.20 4.71 24.51
#